data_e09e448a54c97f39bd722eb6a23b73b8
#
_entry.id   e09e448a54c97f39bd722eb6a23b73b8
#
_cell.length_a   1.000
_cell.length_b   1.000
_cell.length_c   1.000
_cell.angle_alpha   90.00
_cell.angle_beta   90.00
_cell.angle_gamma   90.00
#
_symmetry.space_group_name_H-M   'P 1'
#
loop_
_entity.id
_entity.type
_entity.pdbx_description
1 polymer ?
#
loop_
_entity_poly.entity_id
_entity_poly.type
_entity_poly.pdbx_seq_one_letter_code
_entity_poly.pdbx_strand_id
1 'polypeptide(L)'
;LTGFRKGGLYSLDSLHYYTGLFAPSIISLSGAGNFSRDALNYFLAGNSASMRLLVDKTRTGLAGVSQVKDMETMFQLLYTKWMYPQLDTAICKQTIEKTKENYRVKQKSPTEFFQEELMWLLNGRNYTNTILSDSLITRYVKQEDMLPLFNRFYGAAKDYTFVILGDCTIQDIKPLITTYIGGLP
;
A
#
# COMPACT_ATOMS: atom_id res chain seq x y z
N LEU A 1 -13.07 7.76 -2.25
CA LEU A 1 -12.93 6.67 -3.22
C LEU A 1 -12.23 5.49 -2.56
N THR A 2 -12.72 4.28 -2.80
CA THR A 2 -12.07 3.03 -2.39
C THR A 2 -12.11 2.08 -3.56
N GLY A 3 -10.99 1.42 -3.86
CA GLY A 3 -10.89 0.33 -4.81
C GLY A 3 -10.42 -0.93 -4.12
N PHE A 4 -10.95 -2.09 -4.49
CA PHE A 4 -10.49 -3.36 -3.93
C PHE A 4 -10.72 -4.53 -4.88
N ARG A 5 -9.86 -5.55 -4.76
CA ARG A 5 -10.03 -6.86 -5.40
C ARG A 5 -9.68 -7.98 -4.42
N LYS A 6 -10.10 -9.20 -4.73
CA LYS A 6 -9.64 -10.41 -4.02
C LYS A 6 -8.17 -10.70 -4.35
N GLY A 7 -7.47 -11.33 -3.42
CA GLY A 7 -6.06 -11.67 -3.58
C GLY A 7 -5.17 -10.63 -2.90
N GLY A 8 -4.76 -10.92 -1.68
CA GLY A 8 -3.83 -10.13 -0.87
C GLY A 8 -2.58 -10.95 -0.55
N LEU A 9 -2.01 -10.72 0.63
CA LEU A 9 -0.77 -11.37 1.05
C LEU A 9 -0.81 -12.89 1.04
N TYR A 10 -1.99 -13.50 1.28
CA TYR A 10 -2.15 -14.96 1.23
C TYR A 10 -2.00 -15.56 -0.16
N SER A 11 -1.97 -14.74 -1.21
CA SER A 11 -1.64 -15.20 -2.57
C SER A 11 -0.13 -15.33 -2.81
N LEU A 12 0.70 -14.92 -1.84
CA LEU A 12 2.15 -14.97 -1.91
C LEU A 12 2.68 -16.23 -1.22
N ASP A 13 3.79 -16.72 -1.71
CA ASP A 13 4.56 -17.77 -1.05
C ASP A 13 5.36 -17.22 0.15
N SER A 14 6.01 -18.10 0.88
CA SER A 14 6.77 -17.76 2.09
C SER A 14 7.99 -16.85 1.83
N LEU A 15 8.52 -16.84 0.61
CA LEU A 15 9.68 -16.00 0.25
C LEU A 15 9.25 -14.55 0.03
N HIS A 16 8.10 -14.35 -0.63
CA HIS A 16 7.62 -13.03 -1.03
C HIS A 16 6.66 -12.39 -0.01
N TYR A 17 6.12 -13.18 0.93
CA TYR A 17 5.14 -12.71 1.90
C TYR A 17 5.63 -11.48 2.69
N TYR A 18 6.84 -11.56 3.22
CA TYR A 18 7.40 -10.48 4.03
C TYR A 18 7.69 -9.22 3.21
N THR A 19 8.24 -9.37 2.00
CA THR A 19 8.39 -8.21 1.09
C THR A 19 7.02 -7.61 0.73
N GLY A 20 6.00 -8.45 0.52
CA GLY A 20 4.63 -8.02 0.24
C GLY A 20 3.99 -7.21 1.36
N LEU A 21 4.37 -7.44 2.63
CA LEU A 21 3.92 -6.62 3.77
C LEU A 21 4.41 -5.17 3.68
N PHE A 22 5.59 -4.94 3.12
CA PHE A 22 6.24 -3.63 3.08
C PHE A 22 6.01 -2.89 1.76
N ALA A 23 6.02 -3.60 0.64
CA ALA A 23 6.06 -3.02 -0.69
C ALA A 23 4.94 -1.99 -0.96
N PRO A 24 3.64 -2.26 -0.69
CA PRO A 24 2.58 -1.28 -0.98
C PRO A 24 2.72 0.01 -0.18
N SER A 25 3.07 -0.09 1.10
CA SER A 25 3.23 1.09 1.96
C SER A 25 4.45 1.91 1.58
N ILE A 26 5.59 1.27 1.27
CA ILE A 26 6.80 1.96 0.85
C ILE A 26 6.59 2.67 -0.49
N ILE A 27 5.99 1.99 -1.47
CA ILE A 27 5.68 2.58 -2.79
C ILE A 27 4.65 3.71 -2.63
N SER A 28 3.66 3.54 -1.75
CA SER A 28 2.69 4.60 -1.46
C SER A 28 3.32 5.85 -0.85
N LEU A 29 4.38 5.70 -0.05
CA LEU A 29 5.15 6.80 0.55
C LEU A 29 6.21 7.37 -0.39
N SER A 30 6.60 6.65 -1.42
CA SER A 30 7.54 7.11 -2.45
C SER A 30 6.89 8.10 -3.40
N GLY A 31 7.67 8.69 -4.27
CA GLY A 31 7.16 9.53 -5.35
C GLY A 31 6.26 8.76 -6.34
N ALA A 32 5.89 9.41 -7.43
CA ALA A 32 5.14 8.80 -8.51
C ALA A 32 5.41 9.53 -9.84
N GLY A 33 5.44 8.80 -10.94
CA GLY A 33 5.78 9.37 -12.24
C GLY A 33 7.18 10.00 -12.23
N ASN A 34 7.28 11.26 -12.60
CA ASN A 34 8.52 12.01 -12.59
C ASN A 34 8.74 12.83 -11.29
N PHE A 35 7.85 12.70 -10.31
CA PHE A 35 7.92 13.46 -9.08
C PHE A 35 8.54 12.63 -7.95
N SER A 36 9.59 13.17 -7.32
CA SER A 36 10.05 12.66 -6.02
C SER A 36 8.95 12.86 -4.97
N ARG A 37 9.07 12.20 -3.82
CA ARG A 37 8.15 12.39 -2.69
C ARG A 37 7.98 13.87 -2.31
N ASP A 38 9.09 14.60 -2.19
CA ASP A 38 9.06 16.00 -1.75
C ASP A 38 8.46 16.90 -2.81
N ALA A 39 8.80 16.67 -4.08
CA ALA A 39 8.18 17.40 -5.20
C ALA A 39 6.67 17.15 -5.28
N LEU A 40 6.23 15.90 -5.05
CA LEU A 40 4.82 15.55 -5.03
C LEU A 40 4.09 16.22 -3.85
N ASN A 41 4.69 16.20 -2.66
CA ASN A 41 4.14 16.89 -1.49
C ASN A 41 4.05 18.40 -1.70
N TYR A 42 5.06 19.01 -2.33
CA TYR A 42 5.04 20.43 -2.65
C TYR A 42 3.93 20.77 -3.67
N PHE A 43 3.79 19.95 -4.71
CA PHE A 43 2.73 20.10 -5.71
C PHE A 43 1.32 19.98 -5.11
N LEU A 44 1.18 19.09 -4.13
CA LEU A 44 -0.08 18.85 -3.42
C LEU A 44 -0.34 19.87 -2.29
N ALA A 45 0.62 20.74 -1.98
CA ALA A 45 0.45 21.75 -0.95
C ALA A 45 -0.74 22.66 -1.31
N GLY A 46 -1.70 22.76 -0.40
CA GLY A 46 -2.95 23.51 -0.63
C GLY A 46 -4.11 22.68 -1.22
N ASN A 47 -3.86 21.47 -1.69
CA ASN A 47 -4.89 20.53 -2.12
C ASN A 47 -5.20 19.51 -1.02
N SER A 48 -6.49 19.26 -0.80
CA SER A 48 -6.94 18.22 0.15
C SER A 48 -7.15 16.88 -0.55
N ALA A 49 -6.15 16.45 -1.33
CA ALA A 49 -6.19 15.18 -2.04
C ALA A 49 -5.12 14.22 -1.51
N SER A 50 -5.50 13.01 -1.22
CA SER A 50 -4.58 11.95 -0.81
C SER A 50 -4.97 10.61 -1.38
N MET A 51 -3.98 9.76 -1.58
CA MET A 51 -4.14 8.41 -2.12
C MET A 51 -3.15 7.46 -1.46
N ARG A 52 -3.62 6.31 -1.03
CA ARG A 52 -2.79 5.24 -0.45
C ARG A 52 -3.14 3.89 -1.02
N LEU A 53 -2.14 3.06 -1.13
CA LEU A 53 -2.23 1.66 -1.55
C LEU A 53 -2.34 0.77 -0.31
N LEU A 54 -3.17 -0.25 -0.38
CA LEU A 54 -3.48 -1.13 0.73
C LEU A 54 -3.41 -2.59 0.28
N VAL A 55 -2.72 -3.40 1.05
CA VAL A 55 -2.78 -4.86 0.90
C VAL A 55 -2.99 -5.47 2.27
N ASP A 56 -4.07 -6.20 2.42
CA ASP A 56 -4.33 -7.02 3.60
C ASP A 56 -4.08 -8.51 3.30
N LYS A 57 -4.42 -9.38 4.22
CA LYS A 57 -4.22 -10.83 4.08
C LYS A 57 -4.96 -11.40 2.87
N THR A 58 -6.18 -10.93 2.56
CA THR A 58 -7.09 -11.52 1.57
C THR A 58 -7.44 -10.59 0.42
N ARG A 59 -7.15 -9.30 0.54
CA ARG A 59 -7.54 -8.26 -0.43
C ARG A 59 -6.38 -7.33 -0.75
N THR A 60 -6.37 -6.89 -2.00
CA THR A 60 -5.58 -5.75 -2.45
C THR A 60 -6.51 -4.59 -2.71
N GLY A 61 -6.13 -3.40 -2.32
CA GLY A 61 -6.99 -2.24 -2.44
C GLY A 61 -6.23 -0.92 -2.47
N LEU A 62 -7.01 0.12 -2.54
CA LEU A 62 -6.56 1.51 -2.48
C LEU A 62 -7.62 2.36 -1.81
N ALA A 63 -7.22 3.47 -1.23
CA ALA A 63 -8.12 4.44 -0.67
C ALA A 63 -7.66 5.86 -1.03
N GLY A 64 -8.57 6.66 -1.55
CA GLY A 64 -8.37 8.07 -1.85
C GLY A 64 -9.40 8.94 -1.13
N VAL A 65 -8.95 10.09 -0.66
CA VAL A 65 -9.80 11.10 -0.01
C VAL A 65 -9.45 12.46 -0.61
N SER A 66 -10.48 13.24 -0.89
CA SER A 66 -10.33 14.63 -1.34
C SER A 66 -11.53 15.48 -0.93
N GLN A 67 -11.38 16.78 -0.95
CA GLN A 67 -12.52 17.69 -1.06
C GLN A 67 -13.07 17.63 -2.50
N VAL A 68 -14.32 18.07 -2.69
CA VAL A 68 -14.97 18.06 -4.01
C VAL A 68 -14.17 18.85 -5.05
N LYS A 69 -13.65 20.01 -4.68
CA LYS A 69 -12.82 20.87 -5.56
C LYS A 69 -11.50 20.23 -5.99
N ASP A 70 -10.97 19.29 -5.20
CA ASP A 70 -9.68 18.62 -5.40
C ASP A 70 -9.85 17.17 -5.91
N MET A 71 -11.07 16.81 -6.30
CA MET A 71 -11.40 15.43 -6.70
C MET A 71 -10.59 14.98 -7.91
N GLU A 72 -10.41 15.83 -8.91
CA GLU A 72 -9.59 15.52 -10.07
C GLU A 72 -8.13 15.25 -9.67
N THR A 73 -7.56 16.04 -8.77
CA THR A 73 -6.21 15.83 -8.24
C THR A 73 -6.08 14.44 -7.57
N MET A 74 -7.11 13.99 -6.84
CA MET A 74 -7.13 12.64 -6.26
C MET A 74 -7.13 11.55 -7.35
N PHE A 75 -7.89 11.71 -8.43
CA PHE A 75 -7.88 10.78 -9.56
C PHE A 75 -6.55 10.78 -10.32
N GLN A 76 -5.94 11.95 -10.50
CA GLN A 76 -4.58 12.07 -11.08
C GLN A 76 -3.54 11.34 -10.22
N LEU A 77 -3.63 11.49 -8.90
CA LEU A 77 -2.76 10.74 -7.96
C LEU A 77 -2.96 9.24 -8.06
N LEU A 78 -4.22 8.77 -8.13
CA LEU A 78 -4.55 7.37 -8.33
C LEU A 78 -3.88 6.85 -9.59
N TYR A 79 -4.12 7.51 -10.71
CA TYR A 79 -3.58 7.11 -12.02
C TYR A 79 -2.05 7.10 -12.01
N THR A 80 -1.43 8.17 -11.51
CA THR A 80 0.03 8.31 -11.51
C THR A 80 0.70 7.27 -10.60
N LYS A 81 0.18 7.04 -9.39
CA LYS A 81 0.72 6.02 -8.48
C LYS A 81 0.50 4.60 -8.99
N TRP A 82 -0.57 4.37 -9.72
CA TRP A 82 -0.86 3.05 -10.31
C TRP A 82 0.03 2.75 -11.50
N MET A 83 0.09 3.68 -12.46
CA MET A 83 0.79 3.50 -13.73
C MET A 83 2.31 3.66 -13.63
N TYR A 84 2.76 4.54 -12.74
CA TYR A 84 4.16 4.96 -12.64
C TYR A 84 4.65 4.91 -11.19
N PRO A 85 4.58 3.72 -10.53
CA PRO A 85 5.05 3.57 -9.17
C PRO A 85 6.56 3.83 -9.09
N GLN A 86 6.98 4.54 -8.05
CA GLN A 86 8.39 4.73 -7.73
C GLN A 86 8.74 3.99 -6.45
N LEU A 87 9.99 3.56 -6.35
CA LEU A 87 10.57 2.97 -5.15
C LEU A 87 11.76 3.82 -4.71
N ASP A 88 11.55 4.61 -3.66
CA ASP A 88 12.61 5.41 -3.04
C ASP A 88 13.41 4.55 -2.06
N THR A 89 14.70 4.38 -2.34
CA THR A 89 15.61 3.58 -1.53
C THR A 89 15.78 4.14 -0.10
N ALA A 90 15.76 5.47 0.06
CA ALA A 90 15.89 6.08 1.38
C ALA A 90 14.64 5.83 2.22
N ILE A 91 13.45 6.00 1.62
CA ILE A 91 12.16 5.68 2.26
C ILE A 91 12.08 4.19 2.60
N CYS A 92 12.52 3.33 1.69
CA CYS A 92 12.57 1.88 1.93
C CYS A 92 13.40 1.55 3.18
N LYS A 93 14.65 2.01 3.24
CA LYS A 93 15.54 1.81 4.39
C LYS A 93 14.94 2.37 5.68
N GLN A 94 14.46 3.62 5.65
CA GLN A 94 13.87 4.27 6.82
C GLN A 94 12.64 3.51 7.34
N THR A 95 11.75 3.07 6.45
CA THR A 95 10.53 2.33 6.83
C THR A 95 10.87 0.98 7.43
N ILE A 96 11.82 0.25 6.85
CA ILE A 96 12.29 -1.03 7.36
C ILE A 96 12.91 -0.88 8.76
N GLU A 97 13.83 0.07 8.96
CA GLU A 97 14.48 0.28 10.26
C GLU A 97 13.47 0.75 11.32
N LYS A 98 12.57 1.66 10.98
CA LYS A 98 11.49 2.06 11.90
C LYS A 98 10.60 0.88 12.30
N THR A 99 10.31 -0.02 11.37
CA THR A 99 9.51 -1.21 11.66
C THR A 99 10.26 -2.16 12.59
N LYS A 100 11.54 -2.42 12.33
CA LYS A 100 12.39 -3.22 13.23
C LYS A 100 12.41 -2.65 14.64
N GLU A 101 12.61 -1.33 14.78
CA GLU A 101 12.62 -0.68 16.10
C GLU A 101 11.27 -0.82 16.81
N ASN A 102 10.16 -0.62 16.12
CA ASN A 102 8.84 -0.82 16.69
C ASN A 102 8.66 -2.26 17.22
N TYR A 103 9.15 -3.28 16.50
CA TYR A 103 9.08 -4.67 16.96
C TYR A 103 10.01 -4.92 18.15
N ARG A 104 11.20 -4.36 18.17
CA ARG A 104 12.10 -4.46 19.36
C ARG A 104 11.45 -3.89 20.61
N VAL A 105 10.74 -2.75 20.48
CA VAL A 105 10.00 -2.15 21.58
C VAL A 105 8.86 -3.04 22.05
N LYS A 106 8.08 -3.57 21.12
CA LYS A 106 6.97 -4.51 21.42
C LYS A 106 7.43 -5.76 22.14
N GLN A 107 8.53 -6.36 21.70
CA GLN A 107 9.10 -7.56 22.34
C GLN A 107 9.53 -7.34 23.79
N LYS A 108 9.77 -6.10 24.22
CA LYS A 108 10.07 -5.75 25.61
C LYS A 108 8.82 -5.66 26.50
N SER A 109 7.62 -5.67 25.91
CA SER A 109 6.35 -5.67 26.63
C SER A 109 5.88 -7.11 26.86
N PRO A 110 5.82 -7.61 28.09
CA PRO A 110 5.37 -8.99 28.37
C PRO A 110 3.95 -9.25 27.84
N THR A 111 3.07 -8.27 27.92
CA THR A 111 1.67 -8.39 27.46
C THR A 111 1.59 -8.50 25.95
N GLU A 112 2.31 -7.66 25.20
CA GLU A 112 2.30 -7.69 23.75
C GLU A 112 2.97 -8.99 23.24
N PHE A 113 4.08 -9.37 23.85
CA PHE A 113 4.75 -10.63 23.54
C PHE A 113 3.83 -11.83 23.74
N PHE A 114 3.15 -11.90 24.89
CA PHE A 114 2.19 -12.99 25.16
C PHE A 114 1.04 -13.03 24.15
N GLN A 115 0.47 -11.87 23.80
CA GLN A 115 -0.60 -11.80 22.81
C GLN A 115 -0.14 -12.28 21.43
N GLU A 116 1.05 -11.87 20.99
CA GLU A 116 1.62 -12.29 19.72
C GLU A 116 1.88 -13.80 19.68
N GLU A 117 2.49 -14.37 20.73
CA GLU A 117 2.73 -15.81 20.86
C GLU A 117 1.42 -16.61 20.86
N LEU A 118 0.42 -16.13 21.61
CA LEU A 118 -0.90 -16.76 21.66
C LEU A 118 -1.55 -16.76 20.27
N MET A 119 -1.54 -15.63 19.58
CA MET A 119 -2.09 -15.52 18.23
C MET A 119 -1.35 -16.38 17.22
N TRP A 120 -0.02 -16.49 17.32
CA TRP A 120 0.77 -17.37 16.48
C TRP A 120 0.42 -18.86 16.72
N LEU A 121 0.28 -19.24 17.97
CA LEU A 121 -0.13 -20.60 18.35
C LEU A 121 -1.54 -20.94 17.84
N LEU A 122 -2.51 -20.07 18.07
CA LEU A 122 -3.91 -20.25 17.68
C LEU A 122 -4.11 -20.30 16.15
N ASN A 123 -3.29 -19.56 15.40
CA ASN A 123 -3.37 -19.48 13.94
C ASN A 123 -2.49 -20.52 13.21
N GLY A 124 -1.99 -21.55 13.91
CA GLY A 124 -1.35 -22.71 13.30
C GLY A 124 0.14 -22.55 12.97
N ARG A 125 0.84 -21.62 13.58
CA ARG A 125 2.32 -21.46 13.50
C ARG A 125 2.88 -21.44 12.08
N ASN A 126 2.25 -20.72 11.18
CA ASN A 126 2.71 -20.60 9.80
C ASN A 126 3.35 -19.22 9.52
N TYR A 127 4.00 -19.08 8.35
CA TYR A 127 4.70 -17.85 7.98
C TYR A 127 3.80 -16.62 7.90
N THR A 128 2.49 -16.79 7.65
CA THR A 128 1.53 -15.68 7.53
C THR A 128 1.09 -15.09 8.87
N ASN A 129 1.41 -15.79 9.97
CA ASN A 129 1.07 -15.40 11.33
C ASN A 129 2.32 -15.34 12.23
N THR A 130 3.51 -15.46 11.65
CA THR A 130 4.77 -15.39 12.40
C THR A 130 5.00 -13.96 12.90
N ILE A 131 5.47 -13.86 14.12
CA ILE A 131 5.93 -12.61 14.72
C ILE A 131 7.12 -12.10 13.91
N LEU A 132 7.03 -10.86 13.45
CA LEU A 132 8.14 -10.23 12.75
C LEU A 132 9.33 -10.05 13.68
N SER A 133 10.52 -10.37 13.17
CA SER A 133 11.79 -10.14 13.88
C SER A 133 12.81 -9.50 12.94
N ASP A 134 13.85 -8.91 13.51
CA ASP A 134 14.95 -8.33 12.73
C ASP A 134 15.54 -9.34 11.75
N SER A 135 15.70 -10.59 12.19
CA SER A 135 16.26 -11.67 11.38
C SER A 135 15.34 -12.03 10.20
N LEU A 136 14.03 -12.11 10.42
CA LEU A 136 13.06 -12.37 9.35
C LEU A 136 13.00 -11.23 8.34
N ILE A 137 12.96 -9.99 8.82
CA ILE A 137 12.95 -8.80 7.95
C ILE A 137 14.24 -8.77 7.12
N THR A 138 15.41 -8.93 7.74
CA THR A 138 16.70 -8.88 7.04
C THR A 138 16.83 -10.01 6.01
N ARG A 139 16.32 -11.20 6.31
CA ARG A 139 16.42 -12.38 5.44
C ARG A 139 15.47 -12.32 4.25
N TYR A 140 14.23 -11.89 4.45
CA TYR A 140 13.15 -12.06 3.48
C TYR A 140 12.64 -10.78 2.84
N VAL A 141 12.87 -9.60 3.43
CA VAL A 141 12.45 -8.34 2.81
C VAL A 141 13.50 -7.90 1.79
N LYS A 142 13.15 -8.00 0.52
CA LYS A 142 14.03 -7.71 -0.61
C LYS A 142 13.51 -6.49 -1.37
N GLN A 143 14.36 -5.48 -1.51
CA GLN A 143 14.00 -4.24 -2.21
C GLN A 143 13.76 -4.49 -3.70
N GLU A 144 14.54 -5.37 -4.31
CA GLU A 144 14.42 -5.76 -5.72
C GLU A 144 13.07 -6.39 -6.07
N ASP A 145 12.41 -7.03 -5.12
CA ASP A 145 11.11 -7.69 -5.33
C ASP A 145 9.91 -6.76 -5.12
N MET A 146 10.10 -5.54 -4.59
CA MET A 146 8.99 -4.66 -4.21
C MET A 146 8.18 -4.19 -5.43
N LEU A 147 8.83 -3.74 -6.50
CA LEU A 147 8.13 -3.33 -7.73
C LEU A 147 7.50 -4.52 -8.47
N PRO A 148 8.15 -5.67 -8.64
CA PRO A 148 7.50 -6.88 -9.15
C PRO A 148 6.26 -7.29 -8.37
N LEU A 149 6.30 -7.25 -7.04
CA LEU A 149 5.15 -7.54 -6.18
C LEU A 149 4.06 -6.48 -6.31
N PHE A 150 4.43 -5.21 -6.42
CA PHE A 150 3.47 -4.16 -6.73
C PHE A 150 2.71 -4.45 -8.03
N ASN A 151 3.42 -4.80 -9.10
CA ASN A 151 2.81 -5.14 -10.38
C ASN A 151 1.90 -6.38 -10.28
N ARG A 152 2.25 -7.36 -9.44
CA ARG A 152 1.38 -8.51 -9.16
C ARG A 152 0.07 -8.09 -8.48
N PHE A 153 0.11 -7.11 -7.58
CA PHE A 153 -1.06 -6.61 -6.86
C PHE A 153 -1.88 -5.62 -7.69
N TYR A 154 -1.22 -4.74 -8.44
CA TYR A 154 -1.86 -3.61 -9.13
C TYR A 154 -1.71 -3.64 -10.66
N GLY A 155 -1.19 -4.71 -11.24
CA GLY A 155 -0.92 -4.79 -12.68
C GLY A 155 -2.16 -4.82 -13.58
N ALA A 156 -3.37 -5.07 -13.03
CA ALA A 156 -4.62 -5.05 -13.81
C ALA A 156 -5.77 -4.49 -12.98
N ALA A 157 -6.47 -3.51 -13.50
CA ALA A 157 -7.60 -2.86 -12.84
C ALA A 157 -8.94 -3.58 -13.09
N LYS A 158 -9.01 -4.47 -14.07
CA LYS A 158 -10.25 -5.16 -14.49
C LYS A 158 -10.96 -5.94 -13.38
N ASP A 159 -10.20 -6.42 -12.39
CA ASP A 159 -10.73 -7.21 -11.27
C ASP A 159 -11.06 -6.35 -10.04
N TYR A 160 -10.88 -5.04 -10.15
CA TYR A 160 -11.17 -4.12 -9.05
C TYR A 160 -12.62 -3.64 -9.07
N THR A 161 -13.20 -3.59 -7.88
CA THR A 161 -14.45 -2.87 -7.62
C THR A 161 -14.10 -1.52 -7.01
N PHE A 162 -14.55 -0.44 -7.65
CA PHE A 162 -14.37 0.92 -7.16
C PHE A 162 -15.67 1.42 -6.54
N VAL A 163 -15.58 2.01 -5.36
CA VAL A 163 -16.69 2.64 -4.64
C VAL A 163 -16.34 4.09 -4.38
N ILE A 164 -17.20 4.99 -4.80
CA ILE A 164 -17.06 6.44 -4.60
C ILE A 164 -18.22 6.90 -3.72
N LEU A 165 -17.88 7.57 -2.63
CA LEU A 165 -18.84 8.18 -1.70
C LEU A 165 -18.45 9.66 -1.54
N GLY A 166 -19.42 10.55 -1.65
CA GLY A 166 -19.20 11.98 -1.49
C GLY A 166 -20.36 12.81 -1.99
N ASP A 167 -20.25 14.11 -1.79
CA ASP A 167 -21.19 15.10 -2.30
C ASP A 167 -20.81 15.47 -3.75
N CYS A 168 -21.12 14.57 -4.69
CA CYS A 168 -20.84 14.73 -6.11
C CYS A 168 -21.91 14.03 -6.94
N THR A 169 -22.23 14.61 -8.09
CA THR A 169 -23.18 13.99 -9.02
C THR A 169 -22.49 12.98 -9.95
N ILE A 170 -23.28 12.10 -10.54
CA ILE A 170 -22.75 11.16 -11.54
C ILE A 170 -22.18 11.91 -12.75
N GLN A 171 -22.73 13.06 -13.09
CA GLN A 171 -22.27 13.90 -14.19
C GLN A 171 -20.87 14.46 -13.92
N ASP A 172 -20.56 14.82 -12.68
CA ASP A 172 -19.25 15.36 -12.29
C ASP A 172 -18.16 14.27 -12.30
N ILE A 173 -18.49 13.08 -11.81
CA ILE A 173 -17.49 12.03 -11.65
C ILE A 173 -17.30 11.13 -12.89
N LYS A 174 -18.29 11.04 -13.76
CA LYS A 174 -18.22 10.18 -14.97
C LYS A 174 -17.02 10.50 -15.86
N PRO A 175 -16.70 11.75 -16.20
CA PRO A 175 -15.50 12.08 -16.98
C PRO A 175 -14.22 11.64 -16.29
N LEU A 176 -14.11 11.85 -14.97
CA LEU A 176 -12.94 11.47 -14.18
C LEU A 176 -12.76 9.95 -14.14
N ILE A 177 -13.84 9.19 -13.93
CA ILE A 177 -13.80 7.72 -13.97
C ILE A 177 -13.36 7.25 -15.36
N THR A 178 -13.93 7.79 -16.43
CA THR A 178 -13.59 7.39 -17.80
C THR A 178 -12.13 7.66 -18.12
N THR A 179 -11.61 8.83 -17.73
CA THR A 179 -10.23 9.22 -18.02
C THR A 179 -9.23 8.45 -17.17
N TYR A 180 -9.42 8.41 -15.85
CA TYR A 180 -8.39 7.95 -14.93
C TYR A 180 -8.55 6.48 -14.55
N ILE A 181 -9.76 5.99 -14.28
CA ILE A 181 -9.99 4.56 -13.98
C ILE A 181 -10.08 3.75 -15.28
N GLY A 182 -10.81 4.27 -16.27
CA GLY A 182 -10.91 3.61 -17.58
C GLY A 182 -9.61 3.55 -18.38
N GLY A 183 -8.63 4.40 -18.03
CA GLY A 183 -7.28 4.37 -18.59
C GLY A 183 -6.30 3.44 -17.85
N LEU A 184 -6.72 2.75 -16.80
CA LEU A 184 -5.89 1.75 -16.10
C LEU A 184 -5.81 0.43 -16.89
N PRO A 185 -4.73 -0.36 -16.76
CA PRO A 185 -4.52 -1.62 -17.48
C PRO A 185 -5.49 -2.74 -17.07
#